data_26758560c11eb3ed91716bb96cd3d89b
#
_entry.id   26758560c11eb3ed91716bb96cd3d89b
#
_cell.length_a   1.000
_cell.length_b   1.000
_cell.length_c   1.000
_cell.angle_alpha   90.00
_cell.angle_beta   90.00
_cell.angle_gamma   90.00
#
_symmetry.space_group_name_H-M   'P 1'
#
loop_
_entity.id
_entity.type
_entity.pdbx_description
1 polymer ?
#
loop_
_entity_poly.entity_id
_entity_poly.type
_entity_poly.pdbx_seq_one_letter_code
_entity_poly.pdbx_strand_id
1 'polypeptide(L)'
;MDIRFSPHNSHLEDPTSFHFLDPHLRQLSRLPLVYRSELLGQLPRLIPGIYTISGGRQVGKTTLLKQWMAQLIKENIEPARIAYLTGELIDDHHSLVRLITDVLNDMPDSDLKFLILDEVTYIKDWDKGVKYLADAGLLENVVFILTGSDLVIIKDARMRFPGRRGQSDRVDFFLYPLNFFECVKLKSLFTFFAMSKFMLNFLNHFLCIQIYNCFIIILIYDNIIFVHFSTTIL
;
A
#
# COMPACT_ATOMS: atom_id res chain seq x y z
N MET A 1 6.52 20.14 9.81
CA MET A 1 7.21 18.94 9.23
C MET A 1 8.48 19.35 8.49
N ASP A 2 9.60 18.62 8.65
CA ASP A 2 10.88 18.89 7.98
C ASP A 2 10.72 18.81 6.45
N ILE A 3 11.25 19.80 5.72
CA ILE A 3 11.12 19.97 4.27
C ILE A 3 11.66 18.78 3.47
N ARG A 4 12.63 18.03 4.02
CA ARG A 4 13.20 16.83 3.38
C ARG A 4 12.15 15.74 3.14
N PHE A 5 11.10 15.69 3.97
CA PHE A 5 10.03 14.70 3.89
C PHE A 5 8.78 15.21 3.18
N SER A 6 8.72 16.49 2.82
CA SER A 6 7.58 17.09 2.10
C SER A 6 7.20 16.33 0.84
N PRO A 7 8.15 15.91 -0.05
CA PRO A 7 7.79 15.16 -1.25
C PRO A 7 7.09 13.82 -0.99
N HIS A 8 7.31 13.23 0.20
CA HIS A 8 6.69 11.98 0.61
C HIS A 8 5.33 12.18 1.30
N ASN A 9 4.99 13.42 1.63
CA ASN A 9 3.79 13.79 2.38
C ASN A 9 2.90 14.78 1.59
N SER A 10 2.85 14.64 0.27
CA SER A 10 2.04 15.49 -0.61
C SER A 10 0.53 15.47 -0.32
N HIS A 11 0.04 14.49 0.46
CA HIS A 11 -1.31 14.46 0.97
C HIS A 11 -1.63 15.61 1.95
N LEU A 12 -0.62 16.26 2.54
CA LEU A 12 -0.80 17.43 3.41
C LEU A 12 -1.12 18.70 2.60
N GLU A 13 -0.67 18.76 1.34
CA GLU A 13 -0.93 19.90 0.44
C GLU A 13 -2.31 19.76 -0.19
N ASP A 14 -2.59 18.60 -0.81
CA ASP A 14 -3.89 18.30 -1.42
C ASP A 14 -4.23 16.81 -1.25
N PRO A 15 -5.05 16.48 -0.25
CA PRO A 15 -5.46 15.11 0.01
C PRO A 15 -6.23 14.46 -1.14
N THR A 16 -6.99 15.25 -1.90
CA THR A 16 -7.83 14.75 -3.00
C THR A 16 -6.98 14.35 -4.19
N SER A 17 -5.88 15.05 -4.42
CA SER A 17 -4.94 14.79 -5.51
C SER A 17 -3.77 13.88 -5.10
N PHE A 18 -3.75 13.34 -3.89
CA PHE A 18 -2.64 12.52 -3.39
C PHE A 18 -2.24 11.39 -4.34
N HIS A 19 -3.22 10.74 -4.98
CA HIS A 19 -2.97 9.68 -5.98
C HIS A 19 -2.16 10.15 -7.21
N PHE A 20 -2.24 11.45 -7.54
CA PHE A 20 -1.54 12.03 -8.68
C PHE A 20 -0.25 12.71 -8.27
N LEU A 21 -0.18 13.23 -7.05
CA LEU A 21 0.98 13.95 -6.52
C LEU A 21 2.08 12.98 -6.06
N ASP A 22 1.71 11.92 -5.34
CA ASP A 22 2.69 10.94 -4.87
C ASP A 22 3.30 10.14 -6.05
N PRO A 23 4.65 10.09 -6.17
CA PRO A 23 5.31 9.42 -7.28
C PRO A 23 4.97 7.94 -7.43
N HIS A 24 4.85 7.20 -6.32
CA HIS A 24 4.54 5.76 -6.32
C HIS A 24 3.11 5.51 -6.78
N LEU A 25 2.13 6.25 -6.24
CA LEU A 25 0.73 6.11 -6.62
C LEU A 25 0.49 6.55 -8.07
N ARG A 26 1.14 7.64 -8.50
CA ARG A 26 1.10 8.11 -9.88
C ARG A 26 1.67 7.08 -10.86
N GLN A 27 2.76 6.40 -10.50
CA GLN A 27 3.30 5.32 -11.32
C GLN A 27 2.31 4.16 -11.43
N LEU A 28 1.66 3.77 -10.32
CA LEU A 28 0.64 2.74 -10.32
C LEU A 28 -0.56 3.09 -11.21
N SER A 29 -1.01 4.35 -11.20
CA SER A 29 -2.16 4.77 -12.00
C SER A 29 -1.95 4.66 -13.52
N ARG A 30 -0.69 4.57 -13.96
CA ARG A 30 -0.31 4.36 -15.37
C ARG A 30 -0.30 2.90 -15.78
N LEU A 31 -0.34 1.98 -14.81
CA LEU A 31 -0.33 0.55 -15.11
C LEU A 31 -1.75 0.10 -15.50
N PRO A 32 -1.88 -0.76 -16.51
CA PRO A 32 -3.19 -1.30 -16.94
C PRO A 32 -3.83 -2.17 -15.86
N LEU A 33 -3.03 -2.75 -14.98
CA LEU A 33 -3.45 -3.53 -13.84
C LEU A 33 -2.60 -3.19 -12.62
N VAL A 34 -3.26 -3.01 -11.49
CA VAL A 34 -2.60 -2.76 -10.21
C VAL A 34 -2.90 -3.91 -9.26
N TYR A 35 -1.85 -4.58 -8.81
CA TYR A 35 -1.97 -5.55 -7.73
C TYR A 35 -2.23 -4.83 -6.40
N ARG A 36 -3.23 -5.28 -5.69
CA ARG A 36 -3.49 -4.87 -4.31
C ARG A 36 -3.28 -6.06 -3.41
N SER A 37 -2.26 -5.98 -2.58
CA SER A 37 -1.99 -7.02 -1.59
C SER A 37 -3.16 -7.15 -0.61
N GLU A 38 -3.54 -8.37 -0.26
CA GLU A 38 -4.52 -8.65 0.80
C GLU A 38 -4.06 -8.09 2.15
N LEU A 39 -2.75 -7.93 2.32
CA LEU A 39 -2.14 -7.32 3.49
C LEU A 39 -2.65 -5.89 3.74
N LEU A 40 -3.00 -5.15 2.67
CA LEU A 40 -3.53 -3.79 2.78
C LEU A 40 -4.78 -3.70 3.67
N GLY A 41 -5.66 -4.70 3.59
CA GLY A 41 -6.86 -4.80 4.44
C GLY A 41 -6.58 -5.21 5.89
N GLN A 42 -5.38 -5.75 6.16
CA GLN A 42 -5.00 -6.27 7.48
C GLN A 42 -4.15 -5.27 8.28
N LEU A 43 -3.67 -4.20 7.64
CA LEU A 43 -2.87 -3.18 8.33
C LEU A 43 -3.71 -2.45 9.40
N PRO A 44 -3.08 -2.07 10.54
CA PRO A 44 -3.79 -1.51 11.71
C PRO A 44 -4.40 -0.15 11.39
N ARG A 45 -5.61 0.10 11.94
CA ARG A 45 -6.33 1.37 11.74
C ARG A 45 -6.92 1.95 13.03
N LEU A 46 -7.08 1.14 14.07
CA LEU A 46 -7.82 1.51 15.27
C LEU A 46 -7.01 1.34 16.56
N ILE A 47 -6.04 0.46 16.55
CA ILE A 47 -5.29 0.10 17.76
C ILE A 47 -3.91 0.72 17.69
N PRO A 48 -3.54 1.64 18.62
CA PRO A 48 -2.19 2.18 18.69
C PRO A 48 -1.18 1.08 19.02
N GLY A 49 0.04 1.23 18.51
CA GLY A 49 1.09 0.25 18.73
C GLY A 49 2.21 0.34 17.70
N ILE A 50 3.26 -0.43 17.94
CA ILE A 50 4.42 -0.53 17.05
C ILE A 50 4.28 -1.79 16.19
N TYR A 51 4.10 -1.57 14.90
CA TYR A 51 3.88 -2.61 13.89
C TYR A 51 5.07 -2.70 12.97
N THR A 52 5.38 -3.91 12.51
CA THR A 52 6.48 -4.13 11.56
C THR A 52 5.98 -4.77 10.28
N ILE A 53 6.48 -4.28 9.15
CA ILE A 53 6.28 -4.90 7.83
C ILE A 53 7.66 -5.30 7.30
N SER A 54 7.90 -6.58 7.22
CA SER A 54 9.10 -7.15 6.63
C SER A 54 8.84 -7.70 5.24
N GLY A 55 9.86 -7.73 4.41
CA GLY A 55 9.78 -8.29 3.06
C GLY A 55 11.07 -8.00 2.30
N GLY A 56 11.37 -8.77 1.29
CA GLY A 56 12.55 -8.60 0.45
C GLY A 56 12.66 -7.20 -0.15
N ARG A 57 13.80 -6.91 -0.76
CA ARG A 57 13.95 -5.68 -1.54
C ARG A 57 13.02 -5.72 -2.75
N GLN A 58 12.46 -4.57 -3.12
CA GLN A 58 11.62 -4.38 -4.32
C GLN A 58 10.32 -5.20 -4.36
N VAL A 59 9.86 -5.76 -3.25
CA VAL A 59 8.56 -6.46 -3.19
C VAL A 59 7.35 -5.52 -3.13
N GLY A 60 7.57 -4.20 -3.03
CA GLY A 60 6.51 -3.20 -3.03
C GLY A 60 6.08 -2.71 -1.64
N LYS A 61 6.93 -2.78 -0.60
CA LYS A 61 6.62 -2.27 0.76
C LYS A 61 6.21 -0.80 0.75
N THR A 62 7.03 0.08 0.16
CA THR A 62 6.73 1.50 0.01
C THR A 62 5.40 1.75 -0.71
N THR A 63 5.16 1.01 -1.80
CA THR A 63 3.90 1.07 -2.55
C THR A 63 2.70 0.67 -1.70
N LEU A 64 2.81 -0.41 -0.93
CA LEU A 64 1.77 -0.84 0.01
C LEU A 64 1.46 0.24 1.05
N LEU A 65 2.49 0.88 1.62
CA LEU A 65 2.33 1.96 2.59
C LEU A 65 1.63 3.17 1.98
N LYS A 66 2.01 3.57 0.77
CA LYS A 66 1.34 4.68 0.05
C LYS A 66 -0.11 4.37 -0.29
N GLN A 67 -0.43 3.13 -0.68
CA GLN A 67 -1.80 2.67 -0.86
C GLN A 67 -2.58 2.69 0.45
N TRP A 68 -1.95 2.31 1.57
CA TRP A 68 -2.57 2.35 2.89
C TRP A 68 -2.85 3.79 3.33
N MET A 69 -1.91 4.74 3.17
CA MET A 69 -2.14 6.16 3.42
C MET A 69 -3.34 6.69 2.62
N ALA A 70 -3.39 6.39 1.31
CA ALA A 70 -4.50 6.79 0.46
C ALA A 70 -5.85 6.19 0.93
N GLN A 71 -5.81 4.99 1.50
CA GLN A 71 -7.00 4.35 2.05
C GLN A 71 -7.44 5.00 3.36
N LEU A 72 -6.52 5.37 4.27
CA LEU A 72 -6.83 6.12 5.48
C LEU A 72 -7.52 7.45 5.15
N ILE A 73 -7.01 8.19 4.17
CA ILE A 73 -7.61 9.45 3.71
C ILE A 73 -9.01 9.21 3.15
N LYS A 74 -9.20 8.15 2.35
CA LYS A 74 -10.52 7.77 1.83
C LYS A 74 -11.52 7.36 2.93
N GLU A 75 -11.03 6.84 4.04
CA GLU A 75 -11.81 6.50 5.24
C GLU A 75 -12.05 7.72 6.16
N ASN A 76 -11.78 8.93 5.64
CA ASN A 76 -11.96 10.21 6.33
C ASN A 76 -11.03 10.42 7.53
N ILE A 77 -9.89 9.75 7.57
CA ILE A 77 -8.83 10.12 8.52
C ILE A 77 -8.23 11.46 8.06
N GLU A 78 -8.16 12.41 9.00
CA GLU A 78 -7.61 13.73 8.74
C GLU A 78 -6.16 13.61 8.24
N PRO A 79 -5.80 14.19 7.07
CA PRO A 79 -4.46 14.08 6.49
C PRO A 79 -3.34 14.56 7.41
N ALA A 80 -3.58 15.60 8.21
CA ALA A 80 -2.63 16.12 9.17
C ALA A 80 -2.25 15.12 10.30
N ARG A 81 -3.02 14.04 10.46
CA ARG A 81 -2.75 12.95 11.41
C ARG A 81 -1.88 11.83 10.83
N ILE A 82 -1.48 11.95 9.58
CA ILE A 82 -0.70 10.92 8.86
C ILE A 82 0.66 11.53 8.52
N ALA A 83 1.76 10.86 8.90
CA ALA A 83 3.09 11.24 8.47
C ALA A 83 3.88 10.03 7.94
N TYR A 84 4.63 10.28 6.89
CA TYR A 84 5.54 9.33 6.27
C TYR A 84 6.97 9.84 6.34
N LEU A 85 7.84 9.02 6.91
CA LEU A 85 9.27 9.26 7.01
C LEU A 85 10.03 8.12 6.32
N THR A 86 11.19 8.42 5.75
CA THR A 86 12.11 7.40 5.23
C THR A 86 13.39 7.39 6.02
N GLY A 87 13.83 6.20 6.41
CA GLY A 87 15.10 6.02 7.15
C GLY A 87 16.33 6.42 6.35
N GLU A 88 16.21 6.48 5.00
CA GLU A 88 17.32 6.89 4.12
C GLU A 88 17.79 8.34 4.36
N LEU A 89 16.96 9.18 4.99
CA LEU A 89 17.26 10.59 5.28
C LEU A 89 17.58 10.84 6.77
N ILE A 90 17.77 9.78 7.56
CA ILE A 90 17.97 9.85 9.01
C ILE A 90 19.26 9.09 9.36
N ASP A 91 20.21 9.78 9.99
CA ASP A 91 21.54 9.21 10.23
C ASP A 91 21.55 8.24 11.44
N ASP A 92 20.96 8.65 12.56
CA ASP A 92 21.04 7.91 13.81
C ASP A 92 19.78 8.04 14.69
N HIS A 93 19.78 7.29 15.79
CA HIS A 93 18.66 7.28 16.74
C HIS A 93 18.37 8.61 17.42
N HIS A 94 19.37 9.50 17.61
CA HIS A 94 19.14 10.81 18.21
C HIS A 94 18.38 11.72 17.24
N SER A 95 18.80 11.72 15.98
CA SER A 95 18.10 12.42 14.89
C SER A 95 16.69 11.88 14.69
N LEU A 96 16.52 10.54 14.79
CA LEU A 96 15.21 9.88 14.71
C LEU A 96 14.28 10.34 15.85
N VAL A 97 14.75 10.32 17.10
CA VAL A 97 13.95 10.74 18.26
C VAL A 97 13.50 12.19 18.11
N ARG A 98 14.42 13.08 17.75
CA ARG A 98 14.10 14.51 17.57
C ARG A 98 13.05 14.68 16.48
N LEU A 99 13.28 14.09 15.30
CA LEU A 99 12.39 14.20 14.16
C LEU A 99 10.98 13.70 14.48
N ILE A 100 10.86 12.51 15.09
CA ILE A 100 9.55 11.95 15.44
C ILE A 100 8.84 12.82 16.48
N THR A 101 9.57 13.33 17.48
CA THR A 101 9.00 14.22 18.50
C THR A 101 8.45 15.48 17.85
N ASP A 102 9.21 16.12 16.96
CA ASP A 102 8.78 17.31 16.23
C ASP A 102 7.54 17.03 15.35
N VAL A 103 7.55 15.90 14.62
CA VAL A 103 6.41 15.49 13.78
C VAL A 103 5.15 15.25 14.63
N LEU A 104 5.27 14.56 15.76
CA LEU A 104 4.12 14.27 16.62
C LEU A 104 3.57 15.53 17.31
N ASN A 105 4.43 16.52 17.59
CA ASN A 105 4.03 17.82 18.13
C ASN A 105 3.35 18.70 17.08
N ASP A 106 3.74 18.58 15.80
CA ASP A 106 3.10 19.28 14.68
C ASP A 106 1.71 18.70 14.32
N MET A 107 1.44 17.45 14.70
CA MET A 107 0.15 16.80 14.45
C MET A 107 -0.94 17.32 15.38
N PRO A 108 -2.20 17.40 14.92
CA PRO A 108 -3.32 17.78 15.76
C PRO A 108 -3.42 16.93 17.04
N ASP A 109 -3.85 17.56 18.13
CA ASP A 109 -4.21 16.84 19.36
C ASP A 109 -5.49 16.05 19.11
N SER A 110 -5.32 14.84 18.63
CA SER A 110 -6.39 13.93 18.26
C SER A 110 -6.14 12.55 18.86
N ASP A 111 -7.18 11.75 18.95
CA ASP A 111 -7.15 10.47 19.64
C ASP A 111 -6.14 9.48 19.04
N LEU A 112 -6.00 9.42 17.70
CA LEU A 112 -5.11 8.47 17.03
C LEU A 112 -4.32 9.12 15.91
N LYS A 113 -3.00 8.95 15.94
CA LYS A 113 -2.03 9.43 14.93
C LYS A 113 -1.47 8.24 14.14
N PHE A 114 -1.07 8.47 12.91
CA PHE A 114 -0.50 7.45 12.01
C PHE A 114 0.90 7.87 11.59
N LEU A 115 1.89 7.13 12.02
CA LEU A 115 3.29 7.37 11.70
C LEU A 115 3.88 6.19 10.94
N ILE A 116 4.51 6.48 9.82
CA ILE A 116 5.17 5.49 8.98
C ILE A 116 6.66 5.82 8.94
N LEU A 117 7.49 4.84 9.22
CA LEU A 117 8.94 4.91 9.04
C LEU A 117 9.39 3.79 8.12
N ASP A 118 9.57 4.14 6.85
CA ASP A 118 9.98 3.21 5.81
C ASP A 118 11.49 3.02 5.80
N GLU A 119 11.96 1.79 5.55
CA GLU A 119 13.36 1.40 5.47
C GLU A 119 14.19 1.81 6.73
N VAL A 120 13.66 1.51 7.91
CA VAL A 120 14.26 1.85 9.22
C VAL A 120 15.68 1.29 9.40
N THR A 121 16.05 0.25 8.68
CA THR A 121 17.37 -0.40 8.75
C THR A 121 18.53 0.47 8.26
N TYR A 122 18.26 1.59 7.59
CA TYR A 122 19.28 2.58 7.23
C TYR A 122 19.73 3.43 8.43
N ILE A 123 18.90 3.52 9.48
CA ILE A 123 19.18 4.37 10.63
C ILE A 123 20.07 3.62 11.62
N LYS A 124 21.19 4.22 11.99
CA LYS A 124 22.05 3.63 13.01
C LYS A 124 21.37 3.58 14.36
N ASP A 125 21.38 2.38 14.99
CA ASP A 125 20.78 2.16 16.32
C ASP A 125 19.27 2.53 16.40
N TRP A 126 18.53 2.43 15.31
CA TRP A 126 17.12 2.82 15.20
C TRP A 126 16.24 2.26 16.33
N ASP A 127 16.53 1.05 16.75
CA ASP A 127 15.82 0.34 17.82
C ASP A 127 15.93 1.04 19.19
N LYS A 128 17.06 1.68 19.48
CA LYS A 128 17.25 2.47 20.70
C LYS A 128 16.35 3.71 20.67
N GLY A 129 16.26 4.36 19.52
CA GLY A 129 15.38 5.52 19.31
C GLY A 129 13.91 5.17 19.48
N VAL A 130 13.45 4.10 18.81
CA VAL A 130 12.05 3.63 18.92
C VAL A 130 11.72 3.21 20.35
N LYS A 131 12.65 2.50 21.03
CA LYS A 131 12.49 2.12 22.42
C LYS A 131 12.32 3.36 23.32
N TYR A 132 13.18 4.37 23.15
CA TYR A 132 13.10 5.60 23.91
C TYR A 132 11.75 6.30 23.73
N LEU A 133 11.28 6.44 22.49
CA LEU A 133 9.98 7.06 22.19
C LEU A 133 8.81 6.32 22.85
N ALA A 134 8.86 4.99 22.85
CA ALA A 134 7.86 4.16 23.51
C ALA A 134 7.90 4.32 25.04
N ASP A 135 9.10 4.29 25.64
CA ASP A 135 9.29 4.43 27.08
C ASP A 135 8.93 5.85 27.60
N ALA A 136 9.08 6.87 26.73
CA ALA A 136 8.67 8.24 27.01
C ALA A 136 7.16 8.50 26.85
N GLY A 137 6.37 7.48 26.47
CA GLY A 137 4.91 7.59 26.26
C GLY A 137 4.49 8.32 24.99
N LEU A 138 5.45 8.73 24.13
CA LEU A 138 5.17 9.49 22.91
C LEU A 138 4.40 8.69 21.85
N LEU A 139 4.35 7.37 21.98
CA LEU A 139 3.70 6.46 21.04
C LEU A 139 2.37 5.88 21.55
N GLU A 140 1.84 6.33 22.68
CA GLU A 140 0.62 5.77 23.29
C GLU A 140 -0.60 5.83 22.37
N ASN A 141 -0.77 6.93 21.61
CA ASN A 141 -1.87 7.16 20.68
C ASN A 141 -1.41 7.12 19.22
N VAL A 142 -0.38 6.33 18.92
CA VAL A 142 0.21 6.26 17.57
C VAL A 142 0.13 4.85 17.00
N VAL A 143 -0.44 4.71 15.81
CA VAL A 143 -0.23 3.56 14.95
C VAL A 143 1.11 3.79 14.25
N PHE A 144 2.16 3.16 14.76
CA PHE A 144 3.51 3.33 14.24
C PHE A 144 3.92 2.12 13.41
N ILE A 145 4.07 2.31 12.11
CA ILE A 145 4.50 1.26 11.18
C ILE A 145 5.97 1.44 10.83
N LEU A 146 6.74 0.39 11.07
CA LEU A 146 8.15 0.27 10.72
C LEU A 146 8.32 -0.69 9.56
N THR A 147 9.11 -0.34 8.55
CA THR A 147 9.48 -1.29 7.50
C THR A 147 10.98 -1.48 7.39
N GLY A 148 11.36 -2.61 6.84
CA GLY A 148 12.74 -2.91 6.52
C GLY A 148 12.85 -4.08 5.55
N SER A 149 14.00 -4.13 4.86
CA SER A 149 14.26 -5.16 3.84
C SER A 149 14.63 -6.51 4.42
N ASP A 150 14.93 -6.59 5.72
CA ASP A 150 15.45 -7.77 6.41
C ASP A 150 14.45 -8.38 7.39
N LEU A 151 14.45 -9.71 7.48
CA LEU A 151 13.77 -10.44 8.57
C LEU A 151 14.32 -10.07 9.95
N VAL A 152 15.51 -9.50 10.00
CA VAL A 152 16.18 -9.02 11.21
C VAL A 152 15.33 -7.98 11.92
N ILE A 153 14.65 -7.09 11.19
CA ILE A 153 13.81 -6.04 11.78
C ILE A 153 12.73 -6.61 12.72
N ILE A 154 12.07 -7.69 12.30
CA ILE A 154 11.04 -8.32 13.14
C ILE A 154 11.66 -8.98 14.35
N LYS A 155 12.79 -9.66 14.17
CA LYS A 155 13.52 -10.30 15.26
C LYS A 155 13.95 -9.26 16.29
N ASP A 156 14.56 -8.17 15.85
CA ASP A 156 15.02 -7.09 16.72
C ASP A 156 13.85 -6.41 17.43
N ALA A 157 12.76 -6.11 16.71
CA ALA A 157 11.56 -5.54 17.31
C ALA A 157 10.92 -6.46 18.37
N ARG A 158 10.88 -7.77 18.13
CA ARG A 158 10.38 -8.75 19.11
C ARG A 158 11.24 -8.82 20.36
N MET A 159 12.56 -8.76 20.19
CA MET A 159 13.51 -8.85 21.32
C MET A 159 13.61 -7.55 22.11
N ARG A 160 13.47 -6.40 21.47
CA ARG A 160 13.77 -5.10 22.07
C ARG A 160 12.53 -4.29 22.51
N PHE A 161 11.33 -4.66 22.04
CA PHE A 161 10.07 -3.99 22.38
C PHE A 161 9.06 -4.88 23.13
N PRO A 162 9.46 -5.78 24.05
CA PRO A 162 8.48 -6.56 24.79
C PRO A 162 7.58 -5.62 25.61
N GLY A 163 6.26 -5.81 25.54
CA GLY A 163 5.27 -4.99 26.23
C GLY A 163 5.04 -3.58 25.68
N ARG A 164 5.76 -3.17 24.62
CA ARG A 164 5.66 -1.83 24.00
C ARG A 164 4.96 -1.83 22.64
N ARG A 165 4.56 -2.98 22.16
CA ARG A 165 4.00 -3.14 20.80
C ARG A 165 2.48 -2.94 20.71
N GLY A 166 1.85 -2.51 21.82
CA GLY A 166 0.40 -2.32 21.90
C GLY A 166 -0.36 -3.62 22.18
N GLN A 167 -1.70 -3.54 22.08
CA GLN A 167 -2.63 -4.62 22.45
C GLN A 167 -3.16 -5.41 21.26
N SER A 168 -2.59 -5.22 20.07
CA SER A 168 -3.03 -5.94 18.87
C SER A 168 -2.50 -7.38 18.86
N ASP A 169 -3.36 -8.34 18.50
CA ASP A 169 -2.99 -9.75 18.35
C ASP A 169 -1.92 -9.97 17.28
N ARG A 170 -1.93 -9.13 16.25
CA ARG A 170 -0.97 -9.18 15.15
C ARG A 170 -0.23 -7.86 15.00
N VAL A 171 1.07 -7.88 15.25
CA VAL A 171 1.95 -6.73 15.16
C VAL A 171 3.06 -6.88 14.11
N ASP A 172 3.23 -8.10 13.57
CA ASP A 172 4.24 -8.42 12.56
C ASP A 172 3.57 -8.85 11.26
N PHE A 173 3.93 -8.21 10.18
CA PHE A 173 3.42 -8.46 8.84
C PHE A 173 4.57 -8.82 7.90
N PHE A 174 4.28 -9.70 6.95
CA PHE A 174 5.22 -10.11 5.91
C PHE A 174 4.63 -9.81 4.55
N LEU A 175 5.35 -9.03 3.77
CA LEU A 175 5.03 -8.82 2.36
C LEU A 175 5.91 -9.74 1.53
N TYR A 176 5.29 -10.75 0.94
CA TYR A 176 5.93 -11.70 0.04
C TYR A 176 5.90 -11.18 -1.40
N PRO A 177 6.87 -11.57 -2.25
CA PRO A 177 6.72 -11.40 -3.68
C PRO A 177 5.44 -12.08 -4.18
N LEU A 178 4.89 -11.58 -5.28
CA LEU A 178 3.75 -12.21 -5.94
C LEU A 178 4.05 -13.69 -6.20
N ASN A 179 3.18 -14.55 -5.74
CA ASN A 179 3.28 -15.97 -6.05
C ASN A 179 2.76 -16.27 -7.47
N PHE A 180 3.00 -17.49 -7.96
CA PHE A 180 2.61 -17.89 -9.31
C PHE A 180 1.10 -17.70 -9.56
N PHE A 181 0.25 -18.08 -8.60
CA PHE A 181 -1.20 -17.97 -8.75
C PHE A 181 -1.66 -16.51 -8.82
N GLU A 182 -1.08 -15.62 -8.02
CA GLU A 182 -1.35 -14.19 -8.08
C GLU A 182 -0.93 -13.58 -9.42
N CYS A 183 0.23 -13.99 -9.93
CA CYS A 183 0.68 -13.58 -11.27
C CYS A 183 -0.26 -14.07 -12.37
N VAL A 184 -0.71 -15.32 -12.32
CA VAL A 184 -1.67 -15.89 -13.28
C VAL A 184 -3.01 -15.18 -13.19
N LYS A 185 -3.52 -14.93 -11.97
CA LYS A 185 -4.77 -14.19 -11.75
C LYS A 185 -4.71 -12.78 -12.34
N LEU A 186 -3.61 -12.07 -12.14
CA LEU A 186 -3.39 -10.76 -12.75
C LEU A 186 -3.35 -10.85 -14.28
N LYS A 187 -2.64 -11.84 -14.83
CA LYS A 187 -2.54 -12.04 -16.28
C LYS A 187 -3.88 -12.41 -16.90
N SER A 188 -4.67 -13.26 -16.26
CA SER A 188 -6.02 -13.63 -16.73
C SER A 188 -6.99 -12.44 -16.71
N LEU A 189 -6.93 -11.60 -15.68
CA LEU A 189 -7.68 -10.34 -15.62
C LEU A 189 -7.27 -9.41 -16.77
N PHE A 190 -5.96 -9.31 -17.06
CA PHE A 190 -5.47 -8.51 -18.18
C PHE A 190 -5.99 -9.02 -19.53
N THR A 191 -5.94 -10.32 -19.75
CA THR A 191 -6.44 -10.95 -20.98
C THR A 191 -7.95 -10.73 -21.13
N PHE A 192 -8.70 -10.88 -20.03
CA PHE A 192 -10.14 -10.62 -20.02
C PHE A 192 -10.47 -9.14 -20.32
N PHE A 193 -9.76 -8.19 -19.70
CA PHE A 193 -9.92 -6.76 -19.97
C PHE A 193 -9.53 -6.38 -21.41
N ALA A 194 -8.44 -6.93 -21.92
CA ALA A 194 -8.02 -6.71 -23.31
C ALA A 194 -9.05 -7.28 -24.31
N MET A 195 -9.56 -8.47 -24.04
CA MET A 195 -10.63 -9.08 -24.85
C MET A 195 -11.94 -8.30 -24.76
N SER A 196 -12.36 -7.85 -23.58
CA SER A 196 -13.57 -7.05 -23.41
C SER A 196 -13.47 -5.71 -24.15
N LYS A 197 -12.31 -5.06 -24.11
CA LYS A 197 -12.05 -3.81 -24.84
C LYS A 197 -12.01 -4.03 -26.37
N PHE A 198 -11.46 -5.16 -26.81
CA PHE A 198 -11.47 -5.57 -28.20
C PHE A 198 -12.91 -5.89 -28.68
N MET A 199 -13.68 -6.63 -27.86
CA MET A 199 -15.09 -6.92 -28.09
C MET A 199 -15.96 -5.65 -28.14
N LEU A 200 -15.72 -4.68 -27.24
CA LEU A 200 -16.45 -3.40 -27.25
C LEU A 200 -16.14 -2.60 -28.51
N ASN A 201 -14.88 -2.54 -28.92
CA ASN A 201 -14.48 -1.89 -30.17
C ASN A 201 -15.04 -2.63 -31.38
N PHE A 202 -15.10 -3.96 -31.33
CA PHE A 202 -15.67 -4.77 -32.37
C PHE A 202 -17.20 -4.58 -32.47
N LEU A 203 -17.91 -4.54 -31.33
CA LEU A 203 -19.34 -4.23 -31.26
C LEU A 203 -19.65 -2.80 -31.72
N ASN A 204 -18.82 -1.81 -31.36
CA ASN A 204 -18.97 -0.44 -31.86
C ASN A 204 -18.73 -0.35 -33.40
N HIS A 205 -17.85 -1.18 -33.96
CA HIS A 205 -17.68 -1.28 -35.39
C HIS A 205 -18.82 -2.09 -36.07
N PHE A 206 -19.40 -3.08 -35.37
CA PHE A 206 -20.53 -3.87 -35.86
C PHE A 206 -21.87 -3.14 -35.78
N LEU A 207 -22.05 -2.20 -34.86
CA LEU A 207 -23.24 -1.32 -34.84
C LEU A 207 -23.32 -0.37 -36.02
N CYS A 208 -22.24 -0.21 -36.79
CA CYS A 208 -22.22 0.50 -38.07
C CYS A 208 -22.57 -0.41 -39.30
N ILE A 209 -22.66 -1.72 -39.11
CA ILE A 209 -23.05 -2.67 -40.22
C ILE A 209 -24.30 -3.40 -39.72
N GLN A 210 -25.47 -2.77 -39.93
CA GLN A 210 -26.72 -3.51 -40.01
C GLN A 210 -26.56 -4.51 -41.17
N ILE A 211 -26.59 -5.80 -40.85
CA ILE A 211 -27.12 -6.84 -41.73
C ILE A 211 -26.82 -8.23 -41.15
N TYR A 212 -27.91 -9.01 -40.99
CA TYR A 212 -28.04 -10.45 -40.83
C TYR A 212 -27.68 -11.15 -39.51
N ASN A 213 -28.71 -11.63 -38.85
CA ASN A 213 -28.88 -12.71 -37.90
C ASN A 213 -27.69 -13.69 -37.79
N CYS A 214 -26.69 -13.38 -37.02
CA CYS A 214 -25.75 -14.38 -36.52
C CYS A 214 -25.45 -14.03 -35.05
N PHE A 215 -25.94 -14.85 -34.13
CA PHE A 215 -25.53 -14.81 -32.74
C PHE A 215 -24.20 -15.55 -32.61
N ILE A 216 -23.13 -14.85 -32.25
CA ILE A 216 -21.86 -15.47 -31.83
C ILE A 216 -21.92 -15.63 -30.33
N ILE A 217 -22.09 -16.83 -29.85
CA ILE A 217 -21.95 -17.15 -28.43
C ILE A 217 -20.50 -17.59 -28.24
N ILE A 218 -19.72 -16.77 -27.51
CA ILE A 218 -18.38 -17.14 -27.09
C ILE A 218 -18.50 -17.67 -25.65
N LEU A 219 -18.40 -18.97 -25.51
CA LEU A 219 -18.29 -19.64 -24.22
C LEU A 219 -16.81 -19.87 -23.94
N ILE A 220 -16.33 -19.26 -22.87
CA ILE A 220 -14.98 -19.51 -22.34
C ILE A 220 -15.14 -20.49 -21.18
N TYR A 221 -14.82 -21.74 -21.42
CA TYR A 221 -14.71 -22.76 -20.37
C TYR A 221 -13.25 -23.24 -20.34
N ASP A 222 -12.63 -23.20 -19.18
CA ASP A 222 -11.29 -23.79 -18.88
C ASP A 222 -10.17 -23.49 -19.88
N ASN A 223 -9.98 -22.21 -20.26
CA ASN A 223 -8.92 -21.74 -21.18
C ASN A 223 -9.02 -22.26 -22.63
N ILE A 224 -10.15 -22.82 -23.03
CA ILE A 224 -10.42 -23.22 -24.41
C ILE A 224 -11.49 -22.28 -24.97
N ILE A 225 -11.16 -21.60 -26.05
CA ILE A 225 -12.10 -20.73 -26.79
C ILE A 225 -12.88 -21.59 -27.78
N PHE A 226 -14.15 -21.85 -27.48
CA PHE A 226 -15.06 -22.44 -28.48
C PHE A 226 -15.84 -21.34 -29.17
N VAL A 227 -15.69 -21.23 -30.47
CA VAL A 227 -16.52 -20.37 -31.32
C VAL A 227 -17.61 -21.22 -31.94
N HIS A 228 -18.84 -21.04 -31.48
CA HIS A 228 -19.99 -21.74 -32.09
C HIS A 228 -20.71 -20.80 -33.05
N PHE A 229 -20.76 -21.14 -34.30
CA PHE A 229 -21.58 -20.46 -35.29
C PHE A 229 -22.95 -21.15 -35.36
N SER A 230 -23.99 -20.48 -34.94
CA SER A 230 -25.36 -20.96 -35.17
C SER A 230 -25.99 -20.13 -36.30
N THR A 231 -26.16 -20.73 -37.44
CA THR A 231 -26.98 -20.18 -38.52
C THR A 231 -28.38 -20.71 -38.38
N THR A 232 -29.32 -19.86 -37.96
CA THR A 232 -30.74 -20.19 -38.10
C THR A 232 -31.17 -19.70 -39.47
N ILE A 233 -31.34 -20.64 -40.37
CA ILE A 233 -32.00 -20.39 -41.66
C ILE A 233 -33.52 -20.44 -41.39
N LEU A 234 -34.18 -19.33 -41.60
CA LEU A 234 -35.62 -19.25 -41.84
C LEU A 234 -35.85 -19.25 -43.34
#